data_b13503b0a2bbec109e2856337e2c91e9
#
_entry.id   b13503b0a2bbec109e2856337e2c91e9
#
_cell.length_a   1.000
_cell.length_b   1.000
_cell.length_c   1.000
_cell.angle_alpha   90.00
_cell.angle_beta   90.00
_cell.angle_gamma   90.00
#
_symmetry.space_group_name_H-M   'P 1'
#
loop_
_entity.id
_entity.type
_entity.pdbx_description
1 polymer ?
#
loop_
_entity_poly.entity_id
_entity_poly.type
_entity_poly.pdbx_seq_one_letter_code
_entity_poly.pdbx_strand_id
1 'polypeptide(L)'
;MKEFVDFIGRALGAFFLFVALMVVSCDKVPSEGDEVADPDPITGYVNLSASSTANSYIINQGGSYRISAVRGNDASDVLQTARTAEVLWESFGSSLSLSAGALIKSVLYKDGYICFKTNDHFKKGNAVVAAKDESGKILWSWHIWMTDQPQEHVYKNDAGTLMDRNLGATSAAPDEYSVGLMYQWGRKDPFMGPSSFDQNREFAKSSITWPTPVASDPSTGTVEYAIANPTTFITYNANNKGWYYTPSAQMTDTSWGWTDSKKEKSIYDPCPAGWRVPDGGREGVWEKAGFNDIASEYVDEKGVYANMSSSLKIWFPNSGYLSGAGSL
;
A
#
# COMPACT_ATOMS: atom_id res chain seq x y z
N MET A 1 5.62 -26.94 15.17
CA MET A 1 5.63 -27.04 13.69
C MET A 1 4.23 -27.31 13.14
N LYS A 2 3.55 -28.38 13.57
CA LYS A 2 2.16 -28.66 13.13
C LYS A 2 1.14 -27.59 13.53
N GLU A 3 1.31 -26.97 14.69
CA GLU A 3 0.40 -25.91 15.18
C GLU A 3 0.56 -24.58 14.45
N PHE A 4 1.73 -24.26 13.89
CA PHE A 4 1.96 -23.03 13.14
C PHE A 4 1.42 -23.13 11.70
N VAL A 5 1.55 -24.29 11.09
CA VAL A 5 0.93 -24.57 9.77
C VAL A 5 -0.60 -24.61 9.89
N ASP A 6 -1.11 -25.17 10.99
CA ASP A 6 -2.54 -25.11 11.34
C ASP A 6 -3.01 -23.66 11.61
N PHE A 7 -2.13 -22.79 12.11
CA PHE A 7 -2.44 -21.37 12.29
C PHE A 7 -2.56 -20.63 10.96
N ILE A 8 -1.66 -20.86 9.99
CA ILE A 8 -1.76 -20.28 8.65
C ILE A 8 -2.96 -20.88 7.90
N GLY A 9 -3.18 -22.17 7.94
CA GLY A 9 -4.33 -22.84 7.32
C GLY A 9 -5.68 -22.47 7.96
N ARG A 10 -5.70 -22.27 9.29
CA ARG A 10 -6.88 -21.79 10.01
C ARG A 10 -7.09 -20.29 9.87
N ALA A 11 -6.01 -19.51 9.69
CA ALA A 11 -6.10 -18.09 9.37
C ALA A 11 -6.75 -17.88 7.99
N LEU A 12 -6.48 -18.73 7.01
CA LEU A 12 -7.15 -18.71 5.70
C LEU A 12 -8.63 -19.15 5.78
N GLY A 13 -8.99 -20.04 6.70
CA GLY A 13 -10.39 -20.45 6.96
C GLY A 13 -11.16 -19.52 7.91
N ALA A 14 -10.46 -18.79 8.77
CA ALA A 14 -11.00 -17.83 9.74
C ALA A 14 -10.94 -16.37 9.27
N PHE A 15 -10.56 -16.13 8.00
CA PHE A 15 -10.31 -14.82 7.40
C PHE A 15 -11.53 -13.89 7.33
N PHE A 16 -12.67 -14.35 7.81
CA PHE A 16 -13.90 -13.55 7.80
C PHE A 16 -14.07 -12.59 8.98
N LEU A 17 -13.09 -12.45 9.90
CA LEU A 17 -13.37 -11.78 11.16
C LEU A 17 -12.37 -10.73 11.67
N PHE A 18 -11.27 -10.41 10.95
CA PHE A 18 -10.30 -9.44 11.45
C PHE A 18 -9.99 -8.37 10.41
N VAL A 19 -10.38 -7.14 10.68
CA VAL A 19 -9.80 -5.95 10.04
C VAL A 19 -8.39 -5.79 10.61
N ALA A 20 -7.48 -6.55 10.04
CA ALA A 20 -6.06 -6.41 10.30
C ALA A 20 -5.46 -5.40 9.32
N LEU A 21 -4.43 -4.70 9.72
CA LEU A 21 -3.51 -4.09 8.79
C LEU A 21 -2.82 -5.22 8.02
N MET A 22 -3.00 -5.26 6.71
CA MET A 22 -2.41 -6.28 5.87
C MET A 22 -1.22 -5.71 5.10
N VAL A 23 -0.25 -6.53 4.86
CA VAL A 23 0.75 -6.27 3.84
C VAL A 23 0.12 -6.55 2.48
N VAL A 24 0.19 -5.59 1.58
CA VAL A 24 -0.45 -5.66 0.28
C VAL A 24 0.57 -6.03 -0.78
N SER A 25 0.34 -7.14 -1.46
CA SER A 25 0.96 -7.45 -2.75
C SER A 25 0.07 -6.92 -3.87
N CYS A 26 0.67 -6.52 -4.99
CA CYS A 26 -0.08 -5.98 -6.11
C CYS A 26 -0.11 -6.96 -7.29
N ASP A 27 -1.29 -7.13 -7.88
CA ASP A 27 -1.51 -7.93 -9.08
C ASP A 27 -1.43 -7.05 -10.34
N LYS A 28 -0.95 -7.62 -11.45
CA LYS A 28 -0.78 -6.90 -12.71
C LYS A 28 -2.13 -6.71 -13.41
N VAL A 29 -2.38 -5.46 -13.84
CA VAL A 29 -3.53 -5.11 -14.68
C VAL A 29 -3.08 -5.09 -16.15
N PRO A 30 -3.82 -5.69 -17.10
CA PRO A 30 -3.51 -5.60 -18.53
C PRO A 30 -3.44 -4.13 -18.98
N SER A 31 -2.40 -3.77 -19.75
CA SER A 31 -2.24 -2.42 -20.29
C SER A 31 -3.07 -2.24 -21.56
N GLU A 32 -3.90 -1.20 -21.63
CA GLU A 32 -4.44 -0.68 -22.87
C GLU A 32 -3.51 0.43 -23.38
N GLY A 33 -3.12 0.31 -24.62
CA GLY A 33 -2.41 1.15 -25.58
C GLY A 33 -1.77 2.48 -25.20
N ASP A 34 -0.62 2.74 -25.81
CA ASP A 34 0.17 3.97 -25.70
C ASP A 34 -0.58 5.21 -26.19
N GLU A 35 -0.88 6.16 -25.30
CA GLU A 35 -1.30 7.51 -25.66
C GLU A 35 -0.12 8.48 -25.73
N VAL A 36 -0.17 9.36 -26.72
CA VAL A 36 0.83 10.42 -26.97
C VAL A 36 0.76 11.48 -25.87
N ALA A 37 1.87 11.71 -25.19
CA ALA A 37 1.98 12.67 -24.10
C ALA A 37 1.75 14.11 -24.55
N ASP A 38 0.86 14.83 -23.84
CA ASP A 38 0.62 16.28 -23.95
C ASP A 38 1.87 17.09 -23.52
N PRO A 39 2.20 18.22 -24.17
CA PRO A 39 3.38 18.99 -23.87
C PRO A 39 3.38 19.49 -22.41
N ASP A 40 4.46 19.19 -21.72
CA ASP A 40 4.66 19.37 -20.28
C ASP A 40 4.66 20.85 -19.84
N PRO A 41 3.64 21.34 -19.10
CA PRO A 41 3.60 22.73 -18.63
C PRO A 41 4.58 23.02 -17.48
N ILE A 42 5.19 21.99 -16.86
CA ILE A 42 6.15 22.15 -15.75
C ILE A 42 7.49 21.55 -16.16
N THR A 43 8.34 22.39 -16.77
CA THR A 43 9.70 21.98 -17.18
C THR A 43 10.57 21.58 -15.99
N GLY A 44 11.40 20.54 -16.18
CA GLY A 44 12.37 20.09 -15.19
C GLY A 44 11.85 19.08 -14.17
N TYR A 45 10.58 18.65 -14.27
CA TYR A 45 10.02 17.56 -13.48
C TYR A 45 9.64 16.36 -14.35
N VAL A 46 10.05 15.17 -13.96
CA VAL A 46 9.60 13.91 -14.58
C VAL A 46 8.16 13.67 -14.19
N ASN A 47 7.27 13.52 -15.18
CA ASN A 47 5.85 13.23 -14.93
C ASN A 47 5.63 11.73 -14.72
N LEU A 48 5.38 11.32 -13.48
CA LEU A 48 5.13 9.92 -13.11
C LEU A 48 3.71 9.45 -13.46
N SER A 49 2.80 10.38 -13.74
CA SER A 49 1.41 10.12 -14.11
C SER A 49 1.12 10.35 -15.59
N ALA A 50 2.15 10.40 -16.44
CA ALA A 50 2.00 10.71 -17.86
C ALA A 50 1.13 9.68 -18.61
N SER A 51 1.27 8.40 -18.30
CA SER A 51 0.50 7.32 -18.93
C SER A 51 -0.72 6.91 -18.12
N SER A 52 -0.66 6.98 -16.81
CA SER A 52 -1.76 6.59 -15.93
C SER A 52 -1.57 7.13 -14.51
N THR A 53 -2.68 7.29 -13.79
CA THR A 53 -2.69 7.77 -12.41
C THR A 53 -2.90 6.62 -11.42
N ALA A 54 -2.44 6.78 -10.18
CA ALA A 54 -2.56 5.78 -9.14
C ALA A 54 -2.41 6.41 -7.74
N ASN A 55 -2.55 5.61 -6.69
CA ASN A 55 -2.27 6.03 -5.31
C ASN A 55 -0.81 5.80 -4.89
N SER A 56 -0.04 5.05 -5.68
CA SER A 56 1.38 4.81 -5.40
C SER A 56 2.21 5.02 -6.67
N TYR A 57 3.39 5.60 -6.51
CA TYR A 57 4.34 5.86 -7.58
C TYR A 57 5.72 5.39 -7.18
N ILE A 58 6.36 4.62 -8.06
CA ILE A 58 7.69 4.05 -7.85
C ILE A 58 8.74 4.98 -8.45
N ILE A 59 9.78 5.30 -7.68
CA ILE A 59 10.98 5.98 -8.17
C ILE A 59 12.23 5.23 -7.72
N ASN A 60 13.21 5.10 -8.60
CA ASN A 60 14.43 4.32 -8.37
C ASN A 60 15.71 5.17 -8.35
N GLN A 61 15.58 6.47 -8.47
CA GLN A 61 16.71 7.41 -8.45
C GLN A 61 16.31 8.77 -7.90
N GLY A 62 17.30 9.57 -7.54
CA GLY A 62 17.09 10.95 -7.12
C GLY A 62 16.68 11.85 -8.30
N GLY A 63 15.84 12.86 -8.00
CA GLY A 63 15.38 13.77 -9.04
C GLY A 63 14.24 14.69 -8.61
N SER A 64 13.72 15.38 -9.62
CA SER A 64 12.50 16.19 -9.53
C SER A 64 11.36 15.48 -10.24
N TYR A 65 10.26 15.27 -9.55
CA TYR A 65 9.12 14.48 -10.01
C TYR A 65 7.82 15.22 -9.80
N ARG A 66 6.81 14.90 -10.61
CA ARG A 66 5.45 15.37 -10.42
C ARG A 66 4.45 14.25 -10.66
N ILE A 67 3.33 14.34 -10.00
CA ILE A 67 2.16 13.49 -10.17
C ILE A 67 0.91 14.36 -10.32
N SER A 68 -0.05 13.94 -11.13
CA SER A 68 -1.33 14.65 -11.28
C SER A 68 -2.08 14.66 -9.96
N ALA A 69 -2.63 15.81 -9.59
CA ALA A 69 -3.45 15.98 -8.37
C ALA A 69 -4.89 15.49 -8.63
N VAL A 70 -5.04 14.17 -8.81
CA VAL A 70 -6.32 13.48 -9.08
C VAL A 70 -6.52 12.33 -8.10
N ARG A 71 -7.75 11.80 -7.99
CA ARG A 71 -8.04 10.68 -7.09
C ARG A 71 -7.74 9.33 -7.73
N GLY A 72 -6.80 8.62 -7.16
CA GLY A 72 -6.48 7.24 -7.53
C GLY A 72 -6.14 7.08 -9.02
N ASN A 73 -6.80 6.15 -9.67
CA ASN A 73 -6.68 5.86 -11.10
C ASN A 73 -7.71 6.61 -11.99
N ASP A 74 -8.44 7.57 -11.43
CA ASP A 74 -9.37 8.40 -12.20
C ASP A 74 -8.72 9.75 -12.56
N ALA A 75 -8.16 9.85 -13.75
CA ALA A 75 -7.53 11.07 -14.26
C ALA A 75 -8.51 12.24 -14.42
N SER A 76 -9.82 11.98 -14.45
CA SER A 76 -10.86 13.02 -14.58
C SER A 76 -11.28 13.61 -13.23
N ASP A 77 -11.02 12.91 -12.11
CA ASP A 77 -11.38 13.38 -10.77
C ASP A 77 -10.30 14.30 -10.18
N VAL A 78 -10.21 15.48 -10.74
CA VAL A 78 -9.21 16.50 -10.42
C VAL A 78 -9.51 17.19 -9.09
N LEU A 79 -8.49 17.37 -8.25
CA LEU A 79 -8.59 18.08 -6.96
C LEU A 79 -8.60 19.61 -7.16
N GLN A 80 -9.69 20.16 -7.67
CA GLN A 80 -9.81 21.58 -8.06
C GLN A 80 -9.59 22.56 -6.90
N THR A 81 -9.84 22.16 -5.68
CA THR A 81 -9.66 22.99 -4.48
C THR A 81 -8.28 22.86 -3.84
N ALA A 82 -7.38 22.06 -4.41
CA ALA A 82 -6.01 21.94 -3.94
C ALA A 82 -5.26 23.28 -4.02
N ARG A 83 -4.51 23.62 -2.99
CA ARG A 83 -3.71 24.87 -2.89
C ARG A 83 -2.29 24.60 -2.44
N THR A 84 -2.08 23.62 -1.58
CA THR A 84 -0.77 23.29 -1.03
C THR A 84 -0.53 21.79 -1.04
N ALA A 85 0.72 21.39 -0.87
CA ALA A 85 1.10 20.00 -0.65
C ALA A 85 2.10 19.89 0.51
N GLU A 86 2.09 18.75 1.20
CA GLU A 86 3.05 18.45 2.25
C GLU A 86 3.46 16.98 2.25
N VAL A 87 4.60 16.69 2.88
CA VAL A 87 5.00 15.32 3.23
C VAL A 87 4.38 14.97 4.57
N LEU A 88 3.52 13.96 4.60
CA LEU A 88 2.88 13.52 5.84
C LEU A 88 3.85 12.73 6.72
N TRP A 89 4.60 11.81 6.11
CA TRP A 89 5.61 11.03 6.79
C TRP A 89 6.58 10.37 5.81
N GLU A 90 7.72 9.93 6.33
CA GLU A 90 8.76 9.21 5.61
C GLU A 90 9.24 8.03 6.45
N SER A 91 9.62 6.94 5.80
CA SER A 91 10.16 5.74 6.45
C SER A 91 11.10 4.97 5.53
N PHE A 92 12.25 4.52 6.04
CA PHE A 92 13.12 3.61 5.30
C PHE A 92 12.63 2.15 5.26
N GLY A 93 11.50 1.84 5.84
CA GLY A 93 11.04 0.49 6.14
C GLY A 93 11.08 0.25 7.63
N SER A 94 11.50 -0.90 8.09
CA SER A 94 11.19 -1.36 9.42
C SER A 94 12.06 -0.84 10.56
N SER A 95 13.34 -0.53 10.40
CA SER A 95 14.24 -0.43 11.55
C SER A 95 14.91 0.92 11.79
N LEU A 96 14.83 1.87 10.87
CA LEU A 96 15.58 3.12 10.96
C LEU A 96 14.72 4.31 11.35
N SER A 97 15.22 5.13 12.27
CA SER A 97 14.66 6.44 12.56
C SER A 97 15.02 7.40 11.42
N LEU A 98 14.04 8.14 10.93
CA LEU A 98 14.24 9.19 9.95
C LEU A 98 14.09 10.57 10.59
N SER A 99 14.83 11.51 10.04
CA SER A 99 14.51 12.93 10.20
C SER A 99 13.58 13.35 9.06
N ALA A 100 12.69 14.29 9.31
CA ALA A 100 11.87 14.89 8.25
C ALA A 100 12.76 15.45 7.13
N GLY A 101 12.37 15.23 5.87
CA GLY A 101 13.15 15.62 4.70
C GLY A 101 14.31 14.69 4.34
N ALA A 102 14.38 13.51 4.98
CA ALA A 102 15.45 12.53 4.68
C ALA A 102 15.30 11.90 3.30
N LEU A 103 14.08 11.74 2.79
CA LEU A 103 13.77 11.20 1.47
C LEU A 103 13.31 12.29 0.50
N ILE A 104 12.34 13.10 0.91
CA ILE A 104 11.76 14.18 0.11
C ILE A 104 12.27 15.53 0.63
N LYS A 105 13.09 16.19 -0.17
CA LYS A 105 13.67 17.48 0.15
C LYS A 105 12.65 18.62 0.11
N SER A 106 11.71 18.55 -0.82
CA SER A 106 10.65 19.55 -0.97
C SER A 106 9.45 18.99 -1.69
N VAL A 107 8.26 19.49 -1.36
CA VAL A 107 7.00 19.20 -2.04
C VAL A 107 6.19 20.49 -2.17
N LEU A 108 5.46 20.64 -3.26
CA LEU A 108 4.53 21.76 -3.49
C LEU A 108 3.40 21.34 -4.44
N TYR A 109 2.26 22.02 -4.35
CA TYR A 109 1.21 21.96 -5.34
C TYR A 109 1.42 23.06 -6.39
N LYS A 110 1.37 22.73 -7.67
CA LYS A 110 1.49 23.69 -8.77
C LYS A 110 0.73 23.18 -10.00
N ASP A 111 -0.13 24.03 -10.56
CA ASP A 111 -0.80 23.85 -11.86
C ASP A 111 -1.44 22.45 -12.04
N GLY A 112 -2.13 21.95 -11.00
CA GLY A 112 -2.79 20.64 -11.02
C GLY A 112 -1.87 19.46 -10.71
N TYR A 113 -0.64 19.70 -10.27
CA TYR A 113 0.34 18.66 -9.93
C TYR A 113 0.86 18.80 -8.51
N ILE A 114 1.18 17.66 -7.93
CA ILE A 114 2.06 17.57 -6.76
C ILE A 114 3.48 17.40 -7.27
N CYS A 115 4.29 18.44 -7.11
CA CYS A 115 5.68 18.48 -7.52
C CYS A 115 6.57 18.22 -6.31
N PHE A 116 7.51 17.29 -6.41
CA PHE A 116 8.43 17.00 -5.31
C PHE A 116 9.86 16.75 -5.81
N LYS A 117 10.81 17.00 -4.93
CA LYS A 117 12.22 16.68 -5.14
C LYS A 117 12.70 15.73 -4.08
N THR A 118 13.45 14.71 -4.48
CA THR A 118 14.12 13.85 -3.52
C THR A 118 15.27 14.58 -2.86
N ASN A 119 15.76 14.03 -1.76
CA ASN A 119 17.01 14.49 -1.17
C ASN A 119 18.19 14.25 -2.14
N ASP A 120 19.24 15.04 -2.02
CA ASP A 120 20.42 15.00 -2.90
C ASP A 120 21.11 13.63 -2.88
N HIS A 121 21.04 12.92 -1.76
CA HIS A 121 21.45 11.53 -1.61
C HIS A 121 20.22 10.64 -1.62
N PHE A 122 19.89 10.09 -2.79
CA PHE A 122 18.77 9.15 -2.91
C PHE A 122 18.92 7.97 -1.97
N LYS A 123 17.86 7.65 -1.25
CA LYS A 123 17.76 6.48 -0.38
C LYS A 123 16.45 5.74 -0.68
N LYS A 124 16.49 4.41 -0.61
CA LYS A 124 15.28 3.60 -0.67
C LYS A 124 14.43 3.83 0.57
N GLY A 125 13.11 3.82 0.42
CA GLY A 125 12.17 4.03 1.50
C GLY A 125 10.78 4.38 1.01
N ASN A 126 9.99 4.94 1.90
CA ASN A 126 8.60 5.28 1.64
C ASN A 126 8.30 6.69 2.12
N ALA A 127 7.55 7.45 1.34
CA ALA A 127 7.02 8.73 1.75
C ALA A 127 5.53 8.80 1.40
N VAL A 128 4.75 9.50 2.20
CA VAL A 128 3.37 9.85 1.84
C VAL A 128 3.29 11.36 1.71
N VAL A 129 2.81 11.80 0.55
CA VAL A 129 2.57 13.21 0.24
C VAL A 129 1.07 13.47 0.14
N ALA A 130 0.63 14.66 0.51
CA ALA A 130 -0.79 15.03 0.47
C ALA A 130 -1.01 16.37 -0.22
N ALA A 131 -2.15 16.48 -0.91
CA ALA A 131 -2.72 17.74 -1.35
C ALA A 131 -3.70 18.27 -0.30
N LYS A 132 -3.65 19.57 -0.04
CA LYS A 132 -4.53 20.26 0.90
C LYS A 132 -5.24 21.43 0.23
N ASP A 133 -6.45 21.72 0.73
CA ASP A 133 -7.17 22.94 0.39
C ASP A 133 -6.63 24.16 1.16
N GLU A 134 -7.27 25.32 0.94
CA GLU A 134 -6.92 26.57 1.59
C GLU A 134 -7.08 26.53 3.13
N SER A 135 -7.97 25.69 3.63
CA SER A 135 -8.19 25.49 5.09
C SER A 135 -7.14 24.56 5.73
N GLY A 136 -6.32 23.92 4.92
CA GLY A 136 -5.35 22.91 5.37
C GLY A 136 -5.94 21.50 5.47
N LYS A 137 -7.18 21.28 5.05
CA LYS A 137 -7.80 19.95 5.00
C LYS A 137 -7.16 19.12 3.90
N ILE A 138 -6.79 17.87 4.22
CA ILE A 138 -6.28 16.92 3.24
C ILE A 138 -7.42 16.50 2.29
N LEU A 139 -7.18 16.66 0.98
CA LEU A 139 -8.09 16.28 -0.09
C LEU A 139 -7.78 14.90 -0.65
N TRP A 140 -6.51 14.55 -0.70
CA TRP A 140 -5.98 13.26 -1.12
C TRP A 140 -4.51 13.10 -0.74
N SER A 141 -4.01 11.88 -0.73
CA SER A 141 -2.62 11.53 -0.44
C SER A 141 -2.15 10.41 -1.34
N TRP A 142 -0.85 10.37 -1.61
CA TRP A 142 -0.18 9.39 -2.45
C TRP A 142 1.05 8.83 -1.75
N HIS A 143 1.30 7.56 -2.01
CA HIS A 143 2.51 6.88 -1.58
C HIS A 143 3.60 7.05 -2.64
N ILE A 144 4.75 7.56 -2.24
CA ILE A 144 5.97 7.60 -3.04
C ILE A 144 6.86 6.46 -2.57
N TRP A 145 6.96 5.45 -3.42
CA TRP A 145 7.72 4.23 -3.14
C TRP A 145 9.09 4.31 -3.78
N MET A 146 10.10 4.58 -2.95
CA MET A 146 11.48 4.79 -3.37
C MET A 146 12.23 3.46 -3.33
N THR A 147 12.23 2.74 -4.46
CA THR A 147 12.84 1.42 -4.60
C THR A 147 13.19 1.14 -6.06
N ASP A 148 13.98 0.10 -6.32
CA ASP A 148 14.10 -0.48 -7.67
C ASP A 148 12.74 -1.00 -8.13
N GLN A 149 12.54 -1.01 -9.47
CA GLN A 149 11.29 -1.50 -10.06
C GLN A 149 11.06 -2.96 -9.64
N PRO A 150 9.94 -3.29 -8.98
CA PRO A 150 9.57 -4.65 -8.65
C PRO A 150 9.53 -5.54 -9.90
N GLN A 151 9.99 -6.78 -9.77
CA GLN A 151 9.95 -7.76 -10.83
C GLN A 151 8.59 -8.48 -10.84
N GLU A 152 8.22 -9.00 -11.99
CA GLU A 152 7.01 -9.78 -12.18
C GLU A 152 7.25 -11.24 -11.81
N HIS A 153 6.43 -11.78 -10.94
CA HIS A 153 6.38 -13.21 -10.65
C HIS A 153 5.08 -13.80 -11.21
N VAL A 154 5.24 -14.59 -12.27
CA VAL A 154 4.10 -15.35 -12.85
C VAL A 154 3.82 -16.56 -11.97
N TYR A 155 2.64 -16.62 -11.41
CA TYR A 155 2.20 -17.71 -10.55
C TYR A 155 1.66 -18.87 -11.39
N LYS A 156 1.88 -20.09 -10.91
CA LYS A 156 1.44 -21.32 -11.60
C LYS A 156 -0.08 -21.43 -11.65
N ASN A 157 -0.58 -22.35 -12.47
CA ASN A 157 -2.00 -22.64 -12.68
C ASN A 157 -2.79 -21.43 -13.22
N ASP A 158 -2.14 -20.56 -13.99
CA ASP A 158 -2.73 -19.33 -14.54
C ASP A 158 -3.37 -18.44 -13.44
N ALA A 159 -2.78 -18.47 -12.25
CA ALA A 159 -3.30 -17.74 -11.09
C ALA A 159 -3.15 -16.22 -11.22
N GLY A 160 -2.18 -15.76 -12.03
CA GLY A 160 -1.92 -14.35 -12.25
C GLY A 160 -0.43 -14.00 -12.09
N THR A 161 -0.13 -12.72 -12.17
CA THR A 161 1.22 -12.17 -12.03
C THR A 161 1.25 -11.17 -10.89
N LEU A 162 2.09 -11.39 -9.89
CA LEU A 162 2.29 -10.50 -8.76
C LEU A 162 3.67 -9.83 -8.81
N MET A 163 3.84 -8.76 -8.05
CA MET A 163 5.15 -8.20 -7.77
C MET A 163 5.97 -9.20 -6.93
N ASP A 164 7.30 -9.12 -7.06
CA ASP A 164 8.26 -9.92 -6.28
C ASP A 164 8.29 -9.55 -4.79
N ARG A 165 7.56 -8.54 -4.37
CA ARG A 165 7.58 -8.00 -3.01
C ARG A 165 6.27 -7.35 -2.63
N ASN A 166 6.06 -7.18 -1.32
CA ASN A 166 4.93 -6.43 -0.78
C ASN A 166 5.02 -4.94 -1.10
N LEU A 167 3.89 -4.28 -1.20
CA LEU A 167 3.80 -2.84 -1.42
C LEU A 167 4.52 -2.07 -0.29
N GLY A 168 5.47 -1.21 -0.68
CA GLY A 168 6.32 -0.48 0.24
C GLY A 168 7.60 -1.22 0.67
N ALA A 169 7.79 -2.49 0.29
CA ALA A 169 9.05 -3.18 0.54
C ALA A 169 10.18 -2.64 -0.33
N THR A 170 11.34 -2.42 0.24
CA THR A 170 12.52 -1.92 -0.47
C THR A 170 13.51 -3.01 -0.89
N SER A 171 13.16 -4.27 -0.59
CA SER A 171 13.87 -5.48 -0.98
C SER A 171 12.89 -6.60 -1.31
N ALA A 172 13.28 -7.50 -2.21
CA ALA A 172 12.60 -8.77 -2.46
C ALA A 172 13.34 -9.96 -1.82
N ALA A 173 14.49 -9.71 -1.19
CA ALA A 173 15.27 -10.73 -0.49
C ALA A 173 14.66 -11.07 0.88
N PRO A 174 15.02 -12.21 1.49
CA PRO A 174 14.60 -12.59 2.83
C PRO A 174 15.30 -11.76 3.91
N ASP A 175 15.07 -10.47 3.88
CA ASP A 175 15.66 -9.50 4.81
C ASP A 175 14.58 -8.62 5.46
N GLU A 176 14.98 -7.77 6.36
CA GLU A 176 14.10 -6.85 7.09
C GLU A 176 13.39 -5.82 6.21
N TYR A 177 13.92 -5.55 5.01
CA TYR A 177 13.38 -4.58 4.08
C TYR A 177 12.32 -5.17 3.14
N SER A 178 12.06 -6.48 3.24
CA SER A 178 11.04 -7.19 2.46
C SER A 178 9.63 -7.10 3.04
N VAL A 179 9.48 -6.62 4.26
CA VAL A 179 8.19 -6.60 4.98
C VAL A 179 7.14 -5.73 4.30
N GLY A 180 7.52 -4.54 3.83
CA GLY A 180 6.60 -3.58 3.24
C GLY A 180 5.80 -2.77 4.27
N LEU A 181 4.72 -2.16 3.79
CA LEU A 181 3.83 -1.31 4.57
C LEU A 181 2.51 -2.02 4.86
N MET A 182 1.83 -1.56 5.90
CA MET A 182 0.53 -2.09 6.28
C MET A 182 -0.61 -1.21 5.76
N TYR A 183 -1.76 -1.83 5.50
CA TYR A 183 -2.95 -1.15 5.03
C TYR A 183 -4.19 -1.61 5.79
N GLN A 184 -5.07 -0.70 6.13
CA GLN A 184 -6.42 -1.08 6.53
C GLN A 184 -7.22 -1.44 5.28
N TRP A 185 -7.90 -2.57 5.31
CA TRP A 185 -8.67 -3.06 4.17
C TRP A 185 -9.57 -1.96 3.58
N GLY A 186 -9.40 -1.69 2.29
CA GLY A 186 -10.17 -0.68 1.58
C GLY A 186 -9.69 0.76 1.71
N ARG A 187 -8.61 1.01 2.46
CA ARG A 187 -7.96 2.32 2.50
C ARG A 187 -6.75 2.34 1.59
N LYS A 188 -6.59 3.43 0.85
CA LYS A 188 -5.45 3.65 -0.05
C LYS A 188 -4.15 4.01 0.67
N ASP A 189 -4.24 4.49 1.91
CA ASP A 189 -3.12 5.05 2.65
C ASP A 189 -2.38 3.99 3.46
N PRO A 190 -1.05 3.94 3.33
CA PRO A 190 -0.23 3.04 4.08
C PRO A 190 0.01 3.50 5.50
N PHE A 191 0.16 2.52 6.39
CA PHE A 191 0.71 2.64 7.72
C PHE A 191 2.09 2.00 7.75
N MET A 192 2.92 2.44 8.70
CA MET A 192 4.20 1.81 8.89
C MET A 192 4.03 0.33 9.24
N GLY A 193 4.76 -0.51 8.53
CA GLY A 193 4.85 -1.92 8.83
C GLY A 193 5.61 -2.18 10.13
N PRO A 194 5.46 -3.36 10.74
CA PRO A 194 6.29 -3.76 11.86
C PRO A 194 7.74 -3.78 11.43
N SER A 195 8.65 -3.41 12.32
CA SER A 195 10.04 -3.73 12.13
C SER A 195 10.14 -5.23 12.01
N SER A 196 10.87 -5.68 11.04
CA SER A 196 11.29 -7.05 11.00
C SER A 196 11.88 -7.41 12.35
N PHE A 197 11.59 -8.54 12.74
CA PHE A 197 12.02 -9.29 13.92
C PHE A 197 13.46 -9.01 14.35
N ASP A 198 13.75 -7.79 14.84
CA ASP A 198 14.81 -7.65 15.78
C ASP A 198 14.34 -8.30 17.10
N GLN A 199 15.27 -8.60 17.97
CA GLN A 199 15.01 -9.25 19.25
C GLN A 199 14.01 -8.47 20.13
N ASN A 200 13.72 -7.22 19.80
CA ASN A 200 12.89 -6.29 20.57
C ASN A 200 11.51 -6.08 19.95
N ARG A 201 11.24 -6.60 18.72
CA ARG A 201 10.00 -6.37 17.97
C ARG A 201 9.67 -4.88 17.85
N GLU A 202 10.69 -4.04 17.70
CA GLU A 202 10.49 -2.61 17.55
C GLU A 202 9.93 -2.25 16.16
N PHE A 203 8.97 -1.33 16.14
CA PHE A 203 8.41 -0.83 14.89
C PHE A 203 9.35 0.10 14.16
N ALA A 204 9.14 0.16 12.87
CA ALA A 204 9.69 1.21 12.04
C ALA A 204 9.35 2.58 12.65
N LYS A 205 10.36 3.43 12.78
CA LYS A 205 10.19 4.80 13.28
C LYS A 205 9.99 5.74 12.11
N SER A 206 8.98 6.59 12.20
CA SER A 206 8.71 7.62 11.20
C SER A 206 9.24 8.98 11.64
N SER A 207 9.28 9.92 10.70
CA SER A 207 9.60 11.31 10.97
C SER A 207 8.51 12.09 11.72
N ILE A 208 7.36 11.45 11.98
CA ILE A 208 6.22 12.05 12.68
C ILE A 208 5.79 11.23 13.89
N THR A 209 5.08 11.87 14.80
CA THR A 209 4.30 11.20 15.83
C THR A 209 2.97 10.76 15.24
N TRP A 210 2.68 9.47 15.28
CA TRP A 210 1.42 8.93 14.79
C TRP A 210 0.26 9.35 15.68
N PRO A 211 -0.88 9.74 15.09
CA PRO A 211 -2.07 10.06 15.87
C PRO A 211 -2.56 8.87 16.69
N THR A 212 -3.16 9.14 17.83
CA THR A 212 -3.86 8.11 18.61
C THR A 212 -4.96 7.49 17.76
N PRO A 213 -5.10 6.16 17.74
CA PRO A 213 -6.21 5.50 17.06
C PRO A 213 -7.57 6.01 17.53
N VAL A 214 -8.52 6.12 16.61
CA VAL A 214 -9.90 6.54 16.90
C VAL A 214 -10.85 5.37 16.72
N ALA A 215 -11.92 5.32 17.53
CA ALA A 215 -12.95 4.31 17.36
C ALA A 215 -13.78 4.59 16.09
N SER A 216 -14.17 3.52 15.38
CA SER A 216 -15.11 3.63 14.27
C SER A 216 -16.51 3.95 14.79
N ASP A 217 -17.05 5.09 14.38
CA ASP A 217 -18.40 5.54 14.64
C ASP A 217 -19.00 6.21 13.38
N PRO A 218 -20.23 6.73 13.39
CA PRO A 218 -20.84 7.37 12.22
C PRO A 218 -20.04 8.55 11.64
N SER A 219 -19.13 9.17 12.40
CA SER A 219 -18.34 10.32 11.97
C SER A 219 -16.92 9.93 11.53
N THR A 220 -16.28 9.00 12.22
CA THR A 220 -14.89 8.58 12.02
C THR A 220 -14.78 7.37 11.11
N GLY A 221 -15.79 6.50 11.10
CA GLY A 221 -15.82 5.29 10.26
C GLY A 221 -16.33 5.56 8.84
N THR A 222 -15.93 6.67 8.22
CA THR A 222 -16.36 7.07 6.87
C THR A 222 -15.17 7.18 5.90
N VAL A 223 -15.44 7.07 4.61
CA VAL A 223 -14.42 7.25 3.57
C VAL A 223 -13.85 8.67 3.61
N GLU A 224 -14.71 9.66 3.80
CA GLU A 224 -14.36 11.08 3.88
C GLU A 224 -13.40 11.35 5.05
N TYR A 225 -13.70 10.76 6.23
CA TYR A 225 -12.81 10.87 7.38
C TYR A 225 -11.46 10.20 7.11
N ALA A 226 -11.46 9.00 6.54
CA ALA A 226 -10.24 8.26 6.23
C ALA A 226 -9.36 9.03 5.24
N ILE A 227 -9.94 9.68 4.21
CA ILE A 227 -9.22 10.53 3.25
C ILE A 227 -8.62 11.76 3.95
N ALA A 228 -9.41 12.43 4.79
CA ALA A 228 -8.95 13.63 5.49
C ALA A 228 -7.93 13.33 6.60
N ASN A 229 -7.86 12.08 7.07
CA ASN A 229 -7.00 11.62 8.15
C ASN A 229 -6.20 10.35 7.76
N PRO A 230 -5.34 10.44 6.74
CA PRO A 230 -4.68 9.25 6.17
C PRO A 230 -3.74 8.54 7.14
N THR A 231 -3.21 9.25 8.14
CA THR A 231 -2.31 8.71 9.17
C THR A 231 -3.03 8.20 10.42
N THR A 232 -4.33 8.45 10.56
CA THR A 232 -5.09 8.00 11.73
C THR A 232 -5.61 6.59 11.54
N PHE A 233 -5.22 5.67 12.43
CA PHE A 233 -5.79 4.34 12.48
C PHE A 233 -7.22 4.40 13.05
N ILE A 234 -8.17 3.79 12.33
CA ILE A 234 -9.57 3.71 12.76
C ILE A 234 -9.80 2.31 13.30
N THR A 235 -10.03 2.17 14.60
CA THR A 235 -10.26 0.87 15.21
C THR A 235 -11.59 0.28 14.75
N TYR A 236 -11.74 -1.02 14.83
CA TYR A 236 -12.97 -1.69 14.43
C TYR A 236 -14.15 -1.28 15.33
N ASN A 237 -15.36 -1.35 14.77
CA ASN A 237 -16.56 -1.34 15.61
C ASN A 237 -17.06 -2.77 15.84
N ALA A 238 -17.66 -2.99 17.01
CA ALA A 238 -18.08 -4.32 17.45
C ALA A 238 -19.15 -4.96 16.55
N ASN A 239 -19.90 -4.17 15.79
CA ASN A 239 -21.03 -4.64 14.98
C ASN A 239 -20.60 -5.20 13.62
N ASN A 240 -19.65 -4.53 12.94
CA ASN A 240 -19.24 -4.92 11.59
C ASN A 240 -17.78 -5.39 11.48
N LYS A 241 -17.03 -5.34 12.60
CA LYS A 241 -15.64 -5.80 12.71
C LYS A 241 -14.67 -5.13 11.72
N GLY A 242 -15.05 -3.96 11.22
CA GLY A 242 -14.28 -3.16 10.28
C GLY A 242 -14.12 -1.72 10.74
N TRP A 243 -13.22 -0.99 10.08
CA TRP A 243 -13.03 0.44 10.31
C TRP A 243 -14.19 1.28 9.76
N TYR A 244 -14.84 0.79 8.71
CA TYR A 244 -15.96 1.48 8.05
C TYR A 244 -17.25 1.26 8.84
N TYR A 245 -17.87 2.34 9.25
CA TYR A 245 -19.09 2.31 10.03
C TYR A 245 -20.32 2.26 9.12
N THR A 246 -20.84 1.05 8.89
CA THR A 246 -22.15 0.89 8.24
C THR A 246 -22.93 -0.19 8.97
N PRO A 247 -24.16 0.09 9.43
CA PRO A 247 -24.96 -0.87 10.22
C PRO A 247 -25.29 -2.18 9.51
N SER A 248 -25.23 -2.22 8.17
CA SER A 248 -25.62 -3.36 7.34
C SER A 248 -24.51 -3.91 6.47
N ALA A 249 -23.30 -3.38 6.52
CA ALA A 249 -22.34 -3.70 5.48
C ALA A 249 -21.26 -4.63 5.94
N GLN A 250 -21.19 -5.72 5.32
CA GLN A 250 -19.94 -6.16 4.71
C GLN A 250 -19.30 -4.94 4.04
N MET A 251 -18.01 -4.72 4.27
CA MET A 251 -17.26 -3.77 3.44
C MET A 251 -17.37 -4.28 2.00
N THR A 252 -18.38 -3.79 1.30
CA THR A 252 -18.54 -4.08 -0.09
C THR A 252 -17.49 -3.29 -0.85
N ASP A 253 -16.85 -3.91 -1.76
CA ASP A 253 -16.45 -3.59 -3.10
C ASP A 253 -15.93 -2.22 -3.47
N THR A 254 -16.35 -1.18 -2.80
CA THR A 254 -16.00 0.19 -3.15
C THR A 254 -14.57 0.50 -2.81
N SER A 255 -13.96 -0.31 -1.94
CA SER A 255 -12.66 0.02 -1.42
C SER A 255 -11.49 -0.51 -2.26
N TRP A 256 -11.51 -1.77 -2.68
CA TRP A 256 -10.43 -2.35 -3.51
C TRP A 256 -10.92 -3.22 -4.66
N GLY A 257 -12.24 -3.28 -4.90
CA GLY A 257 -12.84 -4.05 -5.98
C GLY A 257 -12.99 -5.54 -5.71
N TRP A 258 -13.22 -5.94 -4.46
CA TRP A 258 -13.18 -7.34 -4.02
C TRP A 258 -14.52 -8.08 -4.11
N THR A 259 -15.38 -7.78 -5.05
CA THR A 259 -16.48 -8.69 -5.37
C THR A 259 -16.18 -9.59 -6.55
N ASP A 260 -16.79 -10.75 -6.53
CA ASP A 260 -16.75 -11.78 -7.56
C ASP A 260 -17.10 -11.28 -8.99
N SER A 261 -17.59 -10.05 -9.10
CA SER A 261 -18.08 -9.48 -10.35
C SER A 261 -17.26 -8.31 -10.93
N LYS A 262 -16.38 -7.67 -10.16
CA LYS A 262 -15.59 -6.52 -10.65
C LYS A 262 -14.11 -6.72 -10.37
N LYS A 263 -13.40 -7.16 -11.40
CA LYS A 263 -11.92 -7.27 -11.39
C LYS A 263 -11.23 -5.93 -11.72
N GLU A 264 -11.89 -4.82 -11.45
CA GLU A 264 -11.38 -3.49 -11.75
C GLU A 264 -10.70 -2.85 -10.56
N LYS A 265 -9.60 -2.14 -10.85
CA LYS A 265 -8.89 -1.32 -9.89
C LYS A 265 -9.77 -0.15 -9.45
N SER A 266 -10.08 -0.03 -8.16
CA SER A 266 -10.84 1.11 -7.63
C SER A 266 -9.94 2.33 -7.41
N ILE A 267 -10.55 3.51 -7.25
CA ILE A 267 -9.81 4.74 -6.90
C ILE A 267 -9.13 4.66 -5.53
N TYR A 268 -9.51 3.70 -4.68
CA TYR A 268 -8.93 3.48 -3.35
C TYR A 268 -7.87 2.37 -3.34
N ASP A 269 -7.61 1.74 -4.48
CA ASP A 269 -6.58 0.70 -4.56
C ASP A 269 -5.18 1.31 -4.35
N PRO A 270 -4.38 0.79 -3.41
CA PRO A 270 -3.09 1.38 -3.05
C PRO A 270 -1.96 1.07 -4.02
N CYS A 271 -2.16 0.15 -4.97
CA CYS A 271 -1.09 -0.30 -5.86
C CYS A 271 -0.71 0.75 -6.91
N PRO A 272 0.52 0.70 -7.44
CA PRO A 272 0.94 1.52 -8.57
C PRO A 272 0.10 1.28 -9.84
N ALA A 273 0.28 2.14 -10.82
CA ALA A 273 -0.30 1.97 -12.14
C ALA A 273 0.10 0.62 -12.76
N GLY A 274 -0.82 -0.02 -13.46
CA GLY A 274 -0.64 -1.36 -14.02
C GLY A 274 -0.74 -2.50 -13.00
N TRP A 275 -0.98 -2.20 -11.72
CA TRP A 275 -1.12 -3.16 -10.64
C TRP A 275 -2.36 -2.89 -9.80
N ARG A 276 -2.92 -3.92 -9.20
CA ARG A 276 -4.04 -3.83 -8.26
C ARG A 276 -3.87 -4.79 -7.08
N VAL A 277 -4.65 -4.60 -6.04
CA VAL A 277 -4.76 -5.59 -4.96
C VAL A 277 -5.34 -6.88 -5.54
N PRO A 278 -4.69 -8.04 -5.31
CA PRO A 278 -5.17 -9.31 -5.87
C PRO A 278 -6.49 -9.75 -5.26
N ASP A 279 -7.27 -10.49 -6.05
CA ASP A 279 -8.50 -11.13 -5.58
C ASP A 279 -8.16 -12.18 -4.51
N GLY A 280 -9.02 -12.29 -3.52
CA GLY A 280 -8.95 -13.31 -2.49
C GLY A 280 -9.93 -14.47 -2.72
N GLY A 281 -10.02 -15.36 -1.73
CA GLY A 281 -10.92 -16.52 -1.77
C GLY A 281 -10.52 -17.57 -2.81
N ARG A 282 -11.46 -18.43 -3.20
CA ARG A 282 -11.20 -19.57 -4.09
C ARG A 282 -10.72 -19.18 -5.48
N GLU A 283 -11.12 -18.03 -5.97
CA GLU A 283 -10.71 -17.50 -7.26
C GLU A 283 -9.48 -16.59 -7.17
N GLY A 284 -8.99 -16.39 -5.96
CA GLY A 284 -7.80 -15.57 -5.70
C GLY A 284 -6.51 -16.23 -6.13
N VAL A 285 -5.48 -15.42 -6.32
CA VAL A 285 -4.19 -15.85 -6.84
C VAL A 285 -3.52 -16.93 -6.00
N TRP A 286 -3.62 -16.83 -4.68
CA TRP A 286 -2.99 -17.79 -3.77
C TRP A 286 -3.67 -19.17 -3.82
N GLU A 287 -5.01 -19.21 -3.80
CA GLU A 287 -5.76 -20.46 -3.87
C GLU A 287 -5.56 -21.14 -5.22
N LYS A 288 -5.66 -20.41 -6.34
CA LYS A 288 -5.40 -20.92 -7.68
C LYS A 288 -3.98 -21.45 -7.85
N ALA A 289 -3.00 -20.76 -7.29
CA ALA A 289 -1.61 -21.21 -7.30
C ALA A 289 -1.36 -22.42 -6.38
N GLY A 290 -2.34 -22.85 -5.59
CA GLY A 290 -2.25 -24.01 -4.71
C GLY A 290 -1.50 -23.71 -3.41
N PHE A 291 -1.71 -22.56 -2.79
CA PHE A 291 -1.03 -22.18 -1.55
C PHE A 291 -1.27 -23.18 -0.42
N ASN A 292 -2.46 -23.77 -0.34
CA ASN A 292 -2.78 -24.76 0.69
C ASN A 292 -2.04 -26.10 0.52
N ASP A 293 -1.54 -26.39 -0.69
CA ASP A 293 -0.84 -27.63 -1.02
C ASP A 293 0.68 -27.50 -1.02
N ILE A 294 1.20 -26.36 -0.52
CA ILE A 294 2.61 -26.04 -0.67
C ILE A 294 3.43 -26.68 0.45
N ALA A 295 4.47 -27.41 0.04
CA ALA A 295 5.63 -27.62 0.88
C ALA A 295 6.39 -26.28 1.01
N SER A 296 6.13 -25.54 2.06
CA SER A 296 6.88 -24.33 2.40
C SER A 296 8.21 -24.72 3.02
N GLU A 297 9.28 -24.12 2.53
CA GLU A 297 10.57 -24.18 3.19
C GLU A 297 10.65 -22.98 4.16
N TYR A 298 10.61 -23.27 5.43
CA TYR A 298 10.71 -22.26 6.47
C TYR A 298 12.16 -21.76 6.56
N VAL A 299 12.35 -20.48 6.36
CA VAL A 299 13.68 -19.85 6.50
C VAL A 299 13.64 -18.96 7.72
N ASP A 300 13.96 -19.55 8.87
CA ASP A 300 13.93 -18.92 10.21
C ASP A 300 12.56 -18.30 10.58
N GLU A 301 12.51 -17.37 11.54
CA GLU A 301 11.27 -16.71 11.95
C GLU A 301 10.85 -15.54 11.05
N LYS A 302 11.58 -15.24 9.98
CA LYS A 302 11.38 -14.05 9.15
C LYS A 302 10.34 -14.21 8.05
N GLY A 303 10.10 -15.45 7.60
CA GLY A 303 9.16 -15.71 6.52
C GLY A 303 9.26 -17.11 5.96
N VAL A 304 8.60 -17.33 4.83
CA VAL A 304 8.57 -18.62 4.15
C VAL A 304 8.87 -18.47 2.67
N TYR A 305 9.55 -19.45 2.11
CA TYR A 305 9.57 -19.65 0.66
C TYR A 305 8.44 -20.58 0.26
N ALA A 306 7.69 -20.20 -0.74
CA ALA A 306 6.60 -21.00 -1.24
C ALA A 306 6.71 -21.26 -2.74
N ASN A 307 6.33 -22.46 -3.14
CA ASN A 307 6.40 -22.96 -4.51
C ASN A 307 5.21 -22.47 -5.36
N MET A 308 5.07 -21.15 -5.49
CA MET A 308 3.93 -20.49 -6.15
C MET A 308 4.14 -20.27 -7.65
N SER A 309 5.37 -20.35 -8.12
CA SER A 309 5.73 -20.22 -9.53
C SER A 309 6.31 -21.53 -10.08
N SER A 310 6.20 -21.77 -11.39
CA SER A 310 6.81 -22.92 -12.05
C SER A 310 8.34 -22.88 -12.09
N SER A 311 8.92 -21.68 -11.90
CA SER A 311 10.35 -21.46 -12.07
C SER A 311 11.06 -20.93 -10.82
N LEU A 312 10.32 -20.40 -9.85
CA LEU A 312 10.88 -19.71 -8.69
C LEU A 312 10.17 -20.10 -7.38
N LYS A 313 10.96 -20.16 -6.30
CA LYS A 313 10.40 -20.08 -4.95
C LYS A 313 10.16 -18.62 -4.61
N ILE A 314 8.96 -18.28 -4.18
CA ILE A 314 8.58 -16.91 -3.85
C ILE A 314 8.70 -16.71 -2.35
N TRP A 315 9.34 -15.61 -1.95
CA TRP A 315 9.49 -15.23 -0.56
C TRP A 315 8.25 -14.49 -0.04
N PHE A 316 7.73 -14.94 1.09
CA PHE A 316 6.66 -14.30 1.84
C PHE A 316 7.17 -13.96 3.24
N PRO A 317 7.43 -12.68 3.54
CA PRO A 317 7.90 -12.27 4.86
C PRO A 317 6.79 -12.40 5.91
N ASN A 318 7.19 -12.73 7.14
CA ASN A 318 6.31 -12.66 8.30
C ASN A 318 6.13 -11.19 8.73
N SER A 319 5.20 -10.53 8.11
CA SER A 319 5.02 -9.08 8.28
C SER A 319 4.25 -8.68 9.55
N GLY A 320 3.74 -9.65 10.29
CA GLY A 320 2.87 -9.37 11.44
C GLY A 320 1.52 -8.75 11.03
N TYR A 321 0.78 -8.30 12.00
CA TYR A 321 -0.48 -7.57 11.78
C TYR A 321 -0.77 -6.66 12.98
N LEU A 322 -1.49 -5.57 12.75
CA LEU A 322 -2.13 -4.81 13.82
C LEU A 322 -3.55 -5.34 14.01
N SER A 323 -3.91 -5.64 15.24
CA SER A 323 -5.28 -6.04 15.55
C SER A 323 -6.27 -4.92 15.21
N GLY A 324 -7.53 -5.27 14.99
CA GLY A 324 -8.58 -4.27 14.76
C GLY A 324 -8.77 -3.27 15.90
N ALA A 325 -8.22 -3.56 17.09
CA ALA A 325 -8.16 -2.64 18.23
C ALA A 325 -6.94 -1.70 18.19
N GLY A 326 -6.07 -1.80 17.16
CA GLY A 326 -4.87 -0.97 17.04
C GLY A 326 -3.72 -1.43 17.96
N SER A 327 -3.79 -2.63 18.50
CA SER A 327 -2.70 -3.27 19.24
C SER A 327 -2.03 -4.36 18.41
N LEU A 328 -0.75 -4.56 18.66
CA LEU A 328 0.05 -5.63 18.07
C LEU A 328 -0.17 -6.92 18.78
#